data_6174d569f8a7f74f1d72ea1b77df2d76
#
_entry.id   6174d569f8a7f74f1d72ea1b77df2d76
#
_cell.length_a   1.000
_cell.length_b   1.000
_cell.length_c   1.000
_cell.angle_alpha   90.00
_cell.angle_beta   90.00
_cell.angle_gamma   90.00
#
_symmetry.space_group_name_H-M   'P 1'
#
loop_
_entity.id
_entity.type
_entity.pdbx_description
1 polymer ?
#
loop_
_entity_poly.entity_id
_entity_poly.type
_entity_poly.pdbx_seq_one_letter_code
_entity_poly.pdbx_strand_id
1 'polypeptide(L)'
;MIPGDGVGPEVMSAALAVIEATGIKIDFDRQAAGMNAFRRFGTPVPDALIESLKRTRVALKGPLETRVAEGWRSINVYLRRTFDLYANVRPTMNFAGVHTPFNNVDLIVVRENTEDLYSGIEHEIAPGVVESIKVITARASRRLAKFAFEYARTHRRKSVTAI
;
A
#
# COMPACT_ATOMS: atom_id res chain seq x y z
N MET A 1 10.36 -8.83 4.74
CA MET A 1 9.21 -9.45 4.05
C MET A 1 8.08 -9.70 5.04
N ILE A 2 6.84 -9.37 4.66
CA ILE A 2 5.62 -9.55 5.47
C ILE A 2 4.71 -10.51 4.69
N PRO A 3 4.51 -11.76 5.13
CA PRO A 3 3.69 -12.73 4.40
C PRO A 3 2.22 -12.30 4.23
N GLY A 4 1.66 -11.63 5.24
CA GLY A 4 0.27 -11.22 5.25
C GLY A 4 -0.68 -12.22 5.89
N ASP A 5 -2.00 -11.94 5.73
CA ASP A 5 -3.10 -12.76 6.25
C ASP A 5 -3.87 -13.44 5.12
N GLY A 6 -4.76 -14.38 5.46
CA GLY A 6 -5.63 -15.04 4.51
C GLY A 6 -4.88 -15.70 3.35
N VAL A 7 -5.11 -15.23 2.13
CA VAL A 7 -4.42 -15.68 0.91
C VAL A 7 -2.96 -15.19 0.82
N GLY A 8 -2.53 -14.33 1.75
CA GLY A 8 -1.21 -13.70 1.75
C GLY A 8 -0.03 -14.67 1.65
N PRO A 9 0.06 -15.70 2.48
CA PRO A 9 1.17 -16.66 2.43
C PRO A 9 1.28 -17.38 1.08
N GLU A 10 0.17 -17.75 0.45
CA GLU A 10 0.13 -18.40 -0.87
C GLU A 10 0.65 -17.46 -1.96
N VAL A 11 0.10 -16.24 -2.04
CA VAL A 11 0.52 -15.22 -3.01
C VAL A 11 1.99 -14.85 -2.81
N MET A 12 2.43 -14.76 -1.56
CA MET A 12 3.82 -14.45 -1.24
C MET A 12 4.76 -15.57 -1.68
N SER A 13 4.37 -16.83 -1.48
CA SER A 13 5.15 -18.00 -1.92
C SER A 13 5.33 -17.99 -3.45
N ALA A 14 4.25 -17.71 -4.19
CA ALA A 14 4.32 -17.59 -5.64
C ALA A 14 5.23 -16.43 -6.09
N ALA A 15 5.12 -15.27 -5.45
CA ALA A 15 5.96 -14.12 -5.73
C ALA A 15 7.44 -14.40 -5.45
N LEU A 16 7.75 -15.09 -4.35
CA LEU A 16 9.13 -15.49 -4.02
C LEU A 16 9.70 -16.45 -5.05
N ALA A 17 8.93 -17.44 -5.51
CA ALA A 17 9.37 -18.37 -6.55
C ALA A 17 9.75 -17.63 -7.86
N VAL A 18 8.98 -16.59 -8.24
CA VAL A 18 9.30 -15.75 -9.40
C VAL A 18 10.59 -14.96 -9.17
N ILE A 19 10.76 -14.37 -7.98
CA ILE A 19 11.98 -13.61 -7.63
C ILE A 19 13.21 -14.53 -7.66
N GLU A 20 13.12 -15.71 -7.05
CA GLU A 20 14.20 -16.70 -7.03
C GLU A 20 14.59 -17.12 -8.46
N ALA A 21 13.62 -17.31 -9.34
CA ALA A 21 13.86 -17.66 -10.75
C ALA A 21 14.64 -16.58 -11.53
N THR A 22 14.69 -15.33 -11.05
CA THR A 22 15.51 -14.29 -11.64
C THR A 22 17.02 -14.44 -11.34
N GLY A 23 17.40 -15.30 -10.40
CA GLY A 23 18.75 -15.47 -9.92
C GLY A 23 19.26 -14.35 -8.99
N ILE A 24 18.44 -13.35 -8.68
CA ILE A 24 18.79 -12.27 -7.77
C ILE A 24 18.76 -12.80 -6.33
N LYS A 25 19.86 -12.68 -5.62
CA LYS A 25 19.96 -13.05 -4.20
C LYS A 25 19.41 -11.92 -3.33
N ILE A 26 18.37 -12.21 -2.56
CA ILE A 26 17.77 -11.28 -1.59
C ILE A 26 17.76 -11.95 -0.22
N ASP A 27 18.33 -11.26 0.77
CA ASP A 27 18.22 -11.68 2.16
C ASP A 27 16.94 -11.09 2.77
N PHE A 28 15.98 -11.95 3.09
CA PHE A 28 14.68 -11.57 3.59
C PHE A 28 14.62 -11.56 5.12
N ASP A 29 14.52 -10.38 5.70
CA ASP A 29 14.09 -10.22 7.09
C ASP A 29 12.56 -10.46 7.18
N ARG A 30 12.15 -11.60 7.74
CA ARG A 30 10.75 -12.01 7.83
C ARG A 30 10.11 -11.44 9.09
N GLN A 31 9.06 -10.62 8.90
CA GLN A 31 8.32 -10.00 9.98
C GLN A 31 6.84 -10.38 9.93
N ALA A 32 6.25 -10.58 11.12
CA ALA A 32 4.83 -10.83 11.25
C ALA A 32 4.05 -9.49 11.28
N ALA A 33 2.87 -9.47 10.68
CA ALA A 33 1.89 -8.40 10.79
C ALA A 33 0.48 -8.99 10.73
N GLY A 34 -0.53 -8.18 11.07
CA GLY A 34 -1.92 -8.58 11.00
C GLY A 34 -2.34 -9.60 12.05
N MET A 35 -3.23 -10.50 11.69
CA MET A 35 -3.76 -11.52 12.60
C MET A 35 -2.70 -12.47 13.13
N ASN A 36 -1.73 -12.83 12.29
CA ASN A 36 -0.64 -13.70 12.70
C ASN A 36 0.22 -13.06 13.80
N ALA A 37 0.48 -11.76 13.68
CA ALA A 37 1.19 -11.00 14.70
C ALA A 37 0.34 -10.85 15.98
N PHE A 38 -0.94 -10.54 15.83
CA PHE A 38 -1.83 -10.37 16.97
C PHE A 38 -1.94 -11.63 17.83
N ARG A 39 -2.09 -12.80 17.19
CA ARG A 39 -2.15 -14.09 17.92
C ARG A 39 -0.87 -14.41 18.68
N ARG A 40 0.29 -13.95 18.21
CA ARG A 40 1.60 -14.27 18.80
C ARG A 40 2.06 -13.23 19.82
N PHE A 41 1.73 -11.96 19.59
CA PHE A 41 2.34 -10.84 20.30
C PHE A 41 1.30 -9.90 20.97
N GLY A 42 -0.01 -10.15 20.77
CA GLY A 42 -1.08 -9.28 21.28
C GLY A 42 -1.23 -7.95 20.53
N THR A 43 -0.44 -7.73 19.47
CA THR A 43 -0.51 -6.55 18.63
C THR A 43 -0.42 -6.91 17.15
N PRO A 44 -1.23 -6.29 16.28
CA PRO A 44 -1.15 -6.54 14.85
C PRO A 44 0.06 -5.90 14.16
N VAL A 45 0.75 -4.98 14.85
CA VAL A 45 1.94 -4.26 14.36
C VAL A 45 3.00 -4.28 15.48
N PRO A 46 3.81 -5.34 15.59
CA PRO A 46 4.89 -5.40 16.56
C PRO A 46 5.98 -4.35 16.31
N ASP A 47 6.64 -3.87 17.36
CA ASP A 47 7.75 -2.92 17.24
C ASP A 47 8.88 -3.46 16.37
N ALA A 48 9.17 -4.76 16.44
CA ALA A 48 10.16 -5.42 15.60
C ALA A 48 9.90 -5.24 14.10
N LEU A 49 8.63 -5.22 13.67
CA LEU A 49 8.26 -4.91 12.30
C LEU A 49 8.65 -3.48 11.93
N ILE A 50 8.34 -2.52 12.80
CA ILE A 50 8.64 -1.10 12.57
C ILE A 50 10.15 -0.88 12.49
N GLU A 51 10.92 -1.48 13.39
CA GLU A 51 12.38 -1.38 13.39
C GLU A 51 13.00 -2.05 12.14
N SER A 52 12.49 -3.20 11.73
CA SER A 52 12.89 -3.84 10.46
C SER A 52 12.65 -2.91 9.27
N LEU A 53 11.48 -2.31 9.16
CA LEU A 53 11.12 -1.40 8.07
C LEU A 53 11.99 -0.13 8.06
N LYS A 54 12.29 0.44 9.23
CA LYS A 54 13.22 1.58 9.36
C LYS A 54 14.62 1.24 8.85
N ARG A 55 15.09 0.05 9.17
CA ARG A 55 16.43 -0.43 8.80
C ARG A 55 16.52 -0.76 7.31
N THR A 56 15.56 -1.55 6.78
CA THR A 56 15.61 -2.06 5.40
C THR A 56 15.11 -1.05 4.37
N ARG A 57 14.17 -0.15 4.75
CA ARG A 57 13.54 0.87 3.88
C ARG A 57 12.80 0.31 2.65
N VAL A 58 12.78 -0.99 2.49
CA VAL A 58 12.09 -1.70 1.41
C VAL A 58 11.37 -2.90 2.01
N ALA A 59 10.13 -3.16 1.58
CA ALA A 59 9.40 -4.33 2.02
C ALA A 59 8.60 -4.96 0.89
N LEU A 60 8.68 -6.28 0.78
CA LEU A 60 7.70 -7.08 0.06
C LEU A 60 6.61 -7.50 1.05
N LYS A 61 5.36 -7.11 0.75
CA LYS A 61 4.23 -7.30 1.67
C LYS A 61 3.05 -7.98 0.98
N GLY A 62 2.60 -9.08 1.56
CA GLY A 62 1.33 -9.72 1.20
C GLY A 62 0.11 -8.91 1.71
N PRO A 63 -1.11 -9.30 1.32
CA PRO A 63 -2.34 -8.68 1.81
C PRO A 63 -2.47 -8.82 3.33
N LEU A 64 -3.04 -7.80 3.98
CA LEU A 64 -3.35 -7.80 5.40
C LEU A 64 -4.84 -7.54 5.59
N GLU A 65 -5.48 -8.34 6.42
CA GLU A 65 -6.88 -8.19 6.77
C GLU A 65 -7.08 -6.98 7.70
N THR A 66 -8.19 -6.29 7.51
CA THR A 66 -8.63 -5.20 8.40
C THR A 66 -9.92 -5.64 9.08
N ARG A 67 -9.88 -5.90 10.38
CA ARG A 67 -11.05 -6.28 11.18
C ARG A 67 -11.71 -5.04 11.76
N VAL A 68 -12.46 -4.35 10.93
CA VAL A 68 -13.17 -3.12 11.34
C VAL A 68 -14.15 -3.39 12.47
N ALA A 69 -14.85 -4.52 12.45
CA ALA A 69 -15.80 -4.91 13.50
C ALA A 69 -15.15 -5.09 14.89
N GLU A 70 -13.84 -5.32 14.96
CA GLU A 70 -13.07 -5.43 16.20
C GLU A 70 -12.40 -4.10 16.60
N GLY A 71 -12.77 -2.98 15.96
CA GLY A 71 -12.22 -1.65 16.24
C GLY A 71 -10.81 -1.40 15.69
N TRP A 72 -10.31 -2.28 14.83
CA TRP A 72 -8.98 -2.11 14.26
C TRP A 72 -8.97 -1.10 13.11
N ARG A 73 -8.09 -0.13 13.20
CA ARG A 73 -7.74 0.69 12.05
C ARG A 73 -6.91 -0.12 11.05
N SER A 74 -7.05 0.18 9.76
CA SER A 74 -6.30 -0.50 8.71
C SER A 74 -4.79 -0.43 8.95
N ILE A 75 -4.16 -1.61 9.09
CA ILE A 75 -2.70 -1.74 9.24
C ILE A 75 -1.98 -1.14 8.02
N ASN A 76 -2.55 -1.29 6.84
CA ASN A 76 -2.00 -0.70 5.62
C ASN A 76 -1.97 0.83 5.72
N VAL A 77 -3.04 1.46 6.20
CA VAL A 77 -3.10 2.91 6.42
C VAL A 77 -2.11 3.33 7.51
N TYR A 78 -2.02 2.58 8.60
CA TYR A 78 -1.06 2.84 9.67
C TYR A 78 0.39 2.87 9.13
N LEU A 79 0.82 1.83 8.40
CA LEU A 79 2.17 1.76 7.82
C LEU A 79 2.43 2.89 6.83
N ARG A 80 1.46 3.20 5.96
CA ARG A 80 1.57 4.30 4.98
C ARG A 80 1.80 5.65 5.66
N ARG A 81 1.10 5.92 6.75
CA ARG A 81 1.25 7.17 7.51
C ARG A 81 2.54 7.19 8.32
N THR A 82 2.88 6.09 8.99
CA THR A 82 4.10 5.98 9.80
C THR A 82 5.37 6.23 8.98
N PHE A 83 5.40 5.76 7.74
CA PHE A 83 6.55 5.89 6.84
C PHE A 83 6.37 6.96 5.75
N ASP A 84 5.32 7.77 5.83
CA ASP A 84 4.97 8.81 4.85
C ASP A 84 5.00 8.30 3.39
N LEU A 85 4.40 7.13 3.14
CA LEU A 85 4.32 6.50 1.83
C LEU A 85 3.24 7.19 0.98
N TYR A 86 3.48 8.44 0.59
CA TYR A 86 2.50 9.33 0.01
C TYR A 86 2.12 8.99 -1.44
N ALA A 87 3.03 8.44 -2.24
CA ALA A 87 2.79 8.12 -3.64
C ALA A 87 2.57 6.62 -3.84
N ASN A 88 1.35 6.24 -4.19
CA ASN A 88 1.03 4.87 -4.58
C ASN A 88 1.08 4.76 -6.10
N VAL A 89 2.08 4.07 -6.62
CA VAL A 89 2.31 3.90 -8.06
C VAL A 89 1.74 2.56 -8.52
N ARG A 90 0.81 2.61 -9.48
CA ARG A 90 0.13 1.42 -10.03
C ARG A 90 0.28 1.36 -11.54
N PRO A 91 1.30 0.69 -12.07
CA PRO A 91 1.35 0.36 -13.49
C PRO A 91 0.20 -0.57 -13.86
N THR A 92 -0.49 -0.26 -14.95
CA THR A 92 -1.63 -1.03 -15.45
C THR A 92 -1.48 -1.20 -16.96
N MET A 93 -1.44 -2.45 -17.41
CA MET A 93 -1.33 -2.81 -18.81
C MET A 93 -2.15 -4.05 -19.16
N ASN A 94 -2.52 -4.19 -20.42
CA ASN A 94 -3.10 -5.44 -20.91
C ASN A 94 -2.02 -6.53 -20.98
N PHE A 95 -2.42 -7.74 -20.60
CA PHE A 95 -1.61 -8.95 -20.83
C PHE A 95 -2.16 -9.72 -22.02
N ALA A 96 -1.27 -10.23 -22.87
CA ALA A 96 -1.64 -11.09 -23.98
C ALA A 96 -2.40 -12.34 -23.50
N GLY A 97 -3.50 -12.67 -24.17
CA GLY A 97 -4.34 -13.82 -23.82
C GLY A 97 -5.35 -13.58 -22.70
N VAL A 98 -5.34 -12.43 -22.03
CA VAL A 98 -6.32 -12.07 -21.01
C VAL A 98 -7.39 -11.16 -21.64
N HIS A 99 -8.65 -11.62 -21.59
CA HIS A 99 -9.77 -10.82 -22.06
C HIS A 99 -10.10 -9.69 -21.09
N THR A 100 -10.14 -8.46 -21.58
CA THR A 100 -10.46 -7.26 -20.77
C THR A 100 -11.42 -6.35 -21.56
N PRO A 101 -12.23 -5.50 -20.88
CA PRO A 101 -13.13 -4.56 -21.55
C PRO A 101 -12.42 -3.51 -22.42
N PHE A 102 -11.19 -3.20 -22.12
CA PHE A 102 -10.38 -2.20 -22.82
C PHE A 102 -9.15 -2.84 -23.43
N ASN A 103 -8.77 -2.39 -24.62
CA ASN A 103 -7.57 -2.85 -25.32
C ASN A 103 -6.49 -1.76 -25.31
N ASN A 104 -5.23 -2.17 -25.47
CA ASN A 104 -4.07 -1.28 -25.55
C ASN A 104 -3.90 -0.38 -24.31
N VAL A 105 -4.28 -0.88 -23.15
CA VAL A 105 -4.07 -0.17 -21.88
C VAL A 105 -2.58 -0.22 -21.54
N ASP A 106 -1.99 0.94 -21.36
CA ASP A 106 -0.65 1.16 -20.82
C ASP A 106 -0.64 2.51 -20.08
N LEU A 107 -1.02 2.48 -18.84
CA LEU A 107 -1.10 3.65 -18.00
C LEU A 107 -0.52 3.40 -16.61
N ILE A 108 -0.19 4.48 -15.91
CA ILE A 108 0.31 4.43 -14.55
C ILE A 108 -0.54 5.37 -13.71
N VAL A 109 -1.23 4.81 -12.72
CA VAL A 109 -1.97 5.61 -11.73
C VAL A 109 -1.05 5.96 -10.58
N VAL A 110 -0.85 7.26 -10.35
CA VAL A 110 -0.14 7.79 -9.19
C VAL A 110 -1.18 8.36 -8.24
N ARG A 111 -1.38 7.71 -7.09
CA ARG A 111 -2.42 8.04 -6.12
C ARG A 111 -1.84 8.59 -4.82
N GLU A 112 -2.44 9.67 -4.28
CA GLU A 112 -2.19 10.11 -2.90
C GLU A 112 -2.65 9.02 -1.91
N ASN A 113 -1.88 8.79 -0.87
CA ASN A 113 -2.05 7.63 -0.02
C ASN A 113 -1.98 7.93 1.49
N THR A 114 -1.82 9.19 1.89
CA THR A 114 -1.67 9.63 3.28
C THR A 114 -2.73 10.63 3.75
N GLU A 115 -3.44 11.25 2.82
CA GLU A 115 -4.55 12.19 3.05
C GLU A 115 -5.87 11.63 2.52
N ASP A 116 -6.80 12.49 2.17
CA ASP A 116 -8.15 12.18 1.74
C ASP A 116 -8.94 11.51 2.88
N LEU A 117 -9.71 10.48 2.62
CA LEU A 117 -10.42 9.68 3.63
C LEU A 117 -9.47 8.91 4.57
N TYR A 118 -8.19 8.76 4.20
CA TYR A 118 -7.19 8.13 5.05
C TYR A 118 -6.72 9.02 6.22
N SER A 119 -7.19 10.26 6.30
CA SER A 119 -6.96 11.15 7.45
C SER A 119 -7.55 10.56 8.74
N GLY A 120 -8.64 9.77 8.61
CA GLY A 120 -9.31 9.12 9.74
C GLY A 120 -9.91 10.13 10.72
N ILE A 121 -10.36 11.29 10.23
CA ILE A 121 -11.06 12.30 11.03
C ILE A 121 -12.55 12.01 10.90
N GLU A 122 -13.13 11.51 11.98
CA GLU A 122 -14.53 11.09 12.02
C GLU A 122 -15.15 11.57 13.33
N HIS A 123 -16.39 12.07 13.26
CA HIS A 123 -17.16 12.56 14.40
C HIS A 123 -18.57 11.98 14.38
N GLU A 124 -19.02 11.51 15.52
CA GLU A 124 -20.43 11.23 15.72
C GLU A 124 -21.13 12.54 16.12
N ILE A 125 -22.00 13.05 15.23
CA ILE A 125 -22.74 14.32 15.42
C ILE A 125 -24.01 14.08 16.24
N ALA A 126 -24.64 12.91 16.07
CA ALA A 126 -25.80 12.45 16.81
C ALA A 126 -25.80 10.92 16.80
N PRO A 127 -26.57 10.26 17.69
CA PRO A 127 -26.64 8.81 17.71
C PRO A 127 -26.95 8.20 16.34
N GLY A 128 -26.00 7.40 15.81
CA GLY A 128 -26.08 6.77 14.49
C GLY A 128 -25.82 7.68 13.29
N VAL A 129 -25.38 8.94 13.51
CA VAL A 129 -25.00 9.89 12.44
C VAL A 129 -23.51 10.21 12.56
N VAL A 130 -22.70 9.74 11.62
CA VAL A 130 -21.25 9.92 11.59
C VAL A 130 -20.83 10.80 10.41
N GLU A 131 -20.00 11.80 10.68
CA GLU A 131 -19.33 12.62 9.68
C GLU A 131 -17.91 12.12 9.48
N SER A 132 -17.49 11.94 8.23
CA SER A 132 -16.11 11.62 7.85
C SER A 132 -15.52 12.73 7.01
N ILE A 133 -14.41 13.31 7.46
CA ILE A 133 -13.79 14.48 6.84
C ILE A 133 -12.72 14.07 5.84
N LYS A 134 -12.93 14.47 4.59
CA LYS A 134 -11.93 14.36 3.52
C LYS A 134 -10.97 15.54 3.59
N VAL A 135 -9.69 15.26 3.83
CA VAL A 135 -8.64 16.31 3.94
C VAL A 135 -7.79 16.30 2.69
N ILE A 136 -7.66 17.47 2.05
CA ILE A 136 -6.78 17.68 0.90
C ILE A 136 -5.96 18.93 1.16
N THR A 137 -4.63 18.80 1.21
CA THR A 137 -3.73 19.92 1.43
C THR A 137 -2.94 20.29 0.17
N ALA A 138 -2.63 21.58 0.03
CA ALA A 138 -1.76 22.06 -1.05
C ALA A 138 -0.36 21.42 -0.98
N ARG A 139 0.12 21.09 0.22
CA ARG A 139 1.41 20.42 0.43
C ARG A 139 1.41 19.01 -0.20
N ALA A 140 0.42 18.18 0.14
CA ALA A 140 0.34 16.81 -0.37
C ALA A 140 0.07 16.80 -1.88
N SER A 141 -0.85 17.63 -2.36
CA SER A 141 -1.14 17.76 -3.79
C SER A 141 0.10 18.14 -4.58
N ARG A 142 0.87 19.14 -4.10
CA ARG A 142 2.10 19.58 -4.77
C ARG A 142 3.18 18.52 -4.82
N ARG A 143 3.43 17.78 -3.70
CA ARG A 143 4.45 16.74 -3.68
C ARG A 143 4.07 15.54 -4.57
N LEU A 144 2.78 15.18 -4.60
CA LEU A 144 2.30 14.11 -5.47
C LEU A 144 2.41 14.50 -6.94
N ALA A 145 1.98 15.72 -7.31
CA ALA A 145 2.12 16.23 -8.67
C ALA A 145 3.59 16.25 -9.11
N LYS A 146 4.49 16.78 -8.27
CA LYS A 146 5.93 16.77 -8.55
C LYS A 146 6.43 15.35 -8.82
N PHE A 147 6.09 14.40 -7.95
CA PHE A 147 6.47 13.00 -8.13
C PHE A 147 5.93 12.44 -9.47
N ALA A 148 4.65 12.67 -9.80
CA ALA A 148 4.03 12.15 -11.01
C ALA A 148 4.71 12.71 -12.28
N PHE A 149 5.04 14.00 -12.33
CA PHE A 149 5.76 14.60 -13.45
C PHE A 149 7.21 14.08 -13.57
N GLU A 150 7.92 13.95 -12.46
CA GLU A 150 9.28 13.38 -12.44
C GLU A 150 9.27 11.91 -12.88
N TYR A 151 8.30 11.14 -12.40
CA TYR A 151 8.11 9.76 -12.79
C TYR A 151 7.81 9.63 -14.29
N ALA A 152 6.90 10.45 -14.82
CA ALA A 152 6.58 10.49 -16.24
C ALA A 152 7.82 10.80 -17.10
N ARG A 153 8.62 11.79 -16.71
CA ARG A 153 9.85 12.16 -17.40
C ARG A 153 10.88 11.04 -17.41
N THR A 154 11.13 10.40 -16.26
CA THR A 154 12.13 9.33 -16.14
C THR A 154 11.71 8.04 -16.86
N HIS A 155 10.41 7.77 -16.93
CA HIS A 155 9.85 6.60 -17.61
C HIS A 155 9.37 6.91 -19.05
N ARG A 156 9.76 8.07 -19.60
CA ARG A 156 9.45 8.49 -20.99
C ARG A 156 7.95 8.43 -21.32
N ARG A 157 7.10 8.77 -20.34
CA ARG A 157 5.65 8.90 -20.57
C ARG A 157 5.35 10.24 -21.24
N LYS A 158 4.34 10.25 -22.11
CA LYS A 158 4.05 11.42 -22.99
C LYS A 158 3.17 12.48 -22.31
N SER A 159 2.37 12.09 -21.34
CA SER A 159 1.39 12.97 -20.71
C SER A 159 1.16 12.62 -19.24
N VAL A 160 0.73 13.60 -18.48
CA VAL A 160 0.21 13.45 -17.10
C VAL A 160 -1.17 14.10 -17.08
N THR A 161 -2.17 13.35 -16.64
CA THR A 161 -3.55 13.83 -16.49
C THR A 161 -3.89 13.85 -15.02
N ALA A 162 -4.40 14.98 -14.52
CA ALA A 162 -4.96 15.08 -13.18
C ALA A 162 -6.46 14.77 -13.21
N ILE A 163 -6.94 14.00 -12.23
CA ILE A 163 -8.34 13.61 -12.03
C ILE A 163 -8.76 13.85 -10.57
#